data_0e03e1c49afb8694ea15807b55b23385
#
_entry.id   0e03e1c49afb8694ea15807b55b23385
#
_cell.length_a   1.000
_cell.length_b   1.000
_cell.length_c   1.000
_cell.angle_alpha   90.00
_cell.angle_beta   90.00
_cell.angle_gamma   90.00
#
_symmetry.space_group_name_H-M   'P 1'
#
loop_
_entity.id
_entity.type
_entity.pdbx_description
1 polymer ?
#
loop_
_entity_poly.entity_id
_entity_poly.type
_entity_poly.pdbx_seq_one_letter_code
_entity_poly.pdbx_strand_id
1 'polypeptide(L)'
;MMTAQMNISVKIVTVIDLVLGAVFGMAGTFVAARNLQAASWAIDGVGLIVATALLALQFFRKGNDIVAAGFLVFACASSVMLIGTATNLEDSVPSFGAGTALWCAALLLTSVPKGFAVWVRVVGIIGSVLFATTAARIFWGERVLPTSSPLPFFAYPFLVLTFIGWIWTLLKAA
;
A
#
# COMPACT_ATOMS: atom_id res chain seq x y z
N MET A 1 -24.01 -17.25 -13.73
CA MET A 1 -22.71 -16.67 -13.34
C MET A 1 -22.63 -16.79 -11.83
N MET A 2 -21.85 -17.76 -11.29
CA MET A 2 -21.62 -17.85 -9.85
C MET A 2 -20.85 -16.60 -9.42
N THR A 3 -21.46 -15.76 -8.60
CA THR A 3 -20.75 -14.66 -7.93
C THR A 3 -19.67 -15.28 -7.05
N ALA A 4 -18.41 -15.14 -7.42
CA ALA A 4 -17.29 -15.67 -6.65
C ALA A 4 -17.19 -14.87 -5.34
N GLN A 5 -18.00 -15.28 -4.35
CA GLN A 5 -17.88 -14.74 -3.00
C GLN A 5 -16.53 -15.15 -2.42
N MET A 6 -15.86 -14.19 -1.79
CA MET A 6 -14.63 -14.45 -1.07
C MET A 6 -14.91 -15.35 0.13
N ASN A 7 -14.11 -16.41 0.30
CA ASN A 7 -14.21 -17.26 1.48
C ASN A 7 -14.04 -16.38 2.74
N ILE A 8 -14.86 -16.65 3.76
CA ILE A 8 -14.88 -15.83 4.98
C ILE A 8 -13.51 -15.80 5.68
N SER A 9 -12.79 -16.92 5.70
CA SER A 9 -11.44 -16.98 6.27
C SER A 9 -10.45 -16.11 5.50
N VAL A 10 -10.50 -16.13 4.17
CA VAL A 10 -9.65 -15.25 3.32
C VAL A 10 -9.98 -13.79 3.53
N LYS A 11 -11.26 -13.46 3.69
CA LYS A 11 -11.71 -12.10 3.98
C LYS A 11 -11.17 -11.61 5.33
N ILE A 12 -11.25 -12.44 6.37
CA ILE A 12 -10.74 -12.10 7.70
C ILE A 12 -9.23 -11.87 7.65
N VAL A 13 -8.47 -12.78 7.04
CA VAL A 13 -7.01 -12.62 6.88
C VAL A 13 -6.68 -11.31 6.14
N THR A 14 -7.35 -11.05 5.02
CA THR A 14 -7.12 -9.80 4.26
C THR A 14 -7.38 -8.55 5.09
N VAL A 15 -8.46 -8.54 5.89
CA VAL A 15 -8.78 -7.38 6.74
C VAL A 15 -7.75 -7.21 7.86
N ILE A 16 -7.35 -8.30 8.52
CA ILE A 16 -6.32 -8.26 9.57
C ILE A 16 -5.01 -7.72 8.99
N ASP A 17 -4.57 -8.22 7.85
CA ASP A 17 -3.32 -7.81 7.23
C ASP A 17 -3.33 -6.35 6.75
N LEU A 18 -4.46 -5.85 6.24
CA LEU A 18 -4.61 -4.42 5.92
C LEU A 18 -4.57 -3.54 7.18
N VAL A 19 -5.15 -4.01 8.29
CA VAL A 19 -5.09 -3.30 9.58
C VAL A 19 -3.66 -3.30 10.12
N LEU A 20 -2.96 -4.43 10.07
CA LEU A 20 -1.54 -4.51 10.46
C LEU A 20 -0.70 -3.55 9.61
N GLY A 21 -0.91 -3.52 8.30
CA GLY A 21 -0.25 -2.57 7.40
C GLY A 21 -0.50 -1.12 7.79
N ALA A 22 -1.77 -0.74 8.00
CA ALA A 22 -2.10 0.63 8.40
C ALA A 22 -1.48 1.03 9.75
N VAL A 23 -1.59 0.16 10.76
CA VAL A 23 -1.14 0.45 12.13
C VAL A 23 0.38 0.46 12.22
N PHE A 24 1.05 -0.58 11.73
CA PHE A 24 2.50 -0.71 11.85
C PHE A 24 3.26 0.19 10.87
N GLY A 25 2.72 0.46 9.68
CA GLY A 25 3.28 1.45 8.77
C GLY A 25 3.31 2.84 9.39
N MET A 26 2.19 3.27 9.99
CA MET A 26 2.15 4.54 10.72
C MET A 26 3.02 4.51 11.97
N ALA A 27 2.98 3.47 12.79
CA ALA A 27 3.80 3.35 14.00
C ALA A 27 5.29 3.49 13.67
N GLY A 28 5.78 2.80 12.64
CA GLY A 28 7.17 2.89 12.19
C GLY A 28 7.61 4.29 11.79
N THR A 29 6.67 5.13 11.35
CA THR A 29 6.97 6.53 10.98
C THR A 29 7.24 7.41 12.21
N PHE A 30 6.67 7.08 13.37
CA PHE A 30 6.80 7.88 14.60
C PHE A 30 7.79 7.30 15.61
N VAL A 31 8.18 6.02 15.47
CA VAL A 31 9.11 5.37 16.40
C VAL A 31 10.54 5.81 16.11
N ALA A 32 11.21 6.36 17.13
CA ALA A 32 12.60 6.84 17.03
C ALA A 32 13.64 5.69 17.08
N ALA A 33 13.34 4.60 17.81
CA ALA A 33 14.26 3.47 17.92
C ALA A 33 14.31 2.67 16.62
N ARG A 34 15.47 2.66 15.96
CA ARG A 34 15.67 2.10 14.63
C ARG A 34 15.23 0.64 14.50
N ASN A 35 15.55 -0.20 15.50
CA ASN A 35 15.16 -1.61 15.53
C ASN A 35 13.63 -1.80 15.58
N LEU A 36 12.93 -1.00 16.38
CA LEU A 36 11.46 -1.03 16.47
C LEU A 36 10.82 -0.45 15.22
N GLN A 37 11.41 0.59 14.63
CA GLN A 37 11.00 1.16 13.36
C GLN A 37 11.07 0.11 12.24
N ALA A 38 12.23 -0.55 12.11
CA ALA A 38 12.44 -1.60 11.11
C ALA A 38 11.47 -2.78 11.31
N ALA A 39 11.28 -3.22 12.57
CA ALA A 39 10.33 -4.28 12.90
C ALA A 39 8.88 -3.88 12.54
N SER A 40 8.48 -2.64 12.84
CA SER A 40 7.15 -2.12 12.48
C SER A 40 6.94 -2.15 10.97
N TRP A 41 7.88 -1.62 10.20
CA TRP A 41 7.77 -1.64 8.74
C TRP A 41 7.90 -3.03 8.13
N ALA A 42 8.60 -3.97 8.79
CA ALA A 42 8.62 -5.36 8.35
C ALA A 42 7.25 -6.03 8.53
N ILE A 43 6.57 -5.80 9.66
CA ILE A 43 5.20 -6.29 9.90
C ILE A 43 4.22 -5.67 8.90
N ASP A 44 4.30 -4.35 8.69
CA ASP A 44 3.54 -3.63 7.67
C ASP A 44 3.73 -4.25 6.29
N GLY A 45 4.98 -4.39 5.85
CA GLY A 45 5.30 -4.91 4.52
C GLY A 45 4.77 -6.32 4.29
N VAL A 46 4.95 -7.23 5.26
CA VAL A 46 4.43 -8.60 5.17
C VAL A 46 2.90 -8.59 5.10
N GLY A 47 2.23 -7.85 5.98
CA GLY A 47 0.77 -7.75 5.96
C GLY A 47 0.24 -7.21 4.64
N LEU A 48 0.83 -6.13 4.13
CA LEU A 48 0.41 -5.55 2.85
C LEU A 48 0.65 -6.47 1.66
N ILE A 49 1.75 -7.23 1.63
CA ILE A 49 2.01 -8.22 0.58
C ILE A 49 0.92 -9.28 0.57
N VAL A 50 0.60 -9.87 1.73
CA VAL A 50 -0.42 -10.92 1.84
C VAL A 50 -1.80 -10.38 1.50
N ALA A 51 -2.21 -9.25 2.10
CA ALA A 51 -3.51 -8.65 1.84
C ALA A 51 -3.73 -8.33 0.37
N THR A 52 -2.76 -7.68 -0.27
CA THR A 52 -2.90 -7.23 -1.66
C THR A 52 -2.80 -8.39 -2.65
N ALA A 53 -2.03 -9.44 -2.35
CA ALA A 53 -2.06 -10.68 -3.15
C ALA A 53 -3.44 -11.36 -3.09
N LEU A 54 -4.06 -11.44 -1.92
CA LEU A 54 -5.41 -12.00 -1.77
C LEU A 54 -6.47 -11.14 -2.49
N LEU A 55 -6.35 -9.81 -2.42
CA LEU A 55 -7.21 -8.89 -3.16
C LEU A 55 -7.03 -9.04 -4.67
N ALA A 56 -5.80 -9.18 -5.15
CA ALA A 56 -5.52 -9.41 -6.55
C ALA A 56 -6.25 -10.67 -7.07
N LEU A 57 -6.13 -11.78 -6.35
CA LEU A 57 -6.85 -13.03 -6.69
C LEU A 57 -8.37 -12.84 -6.68
N GLN A 58 -8.90 -12.10 -5.71
CA GLN A 58 -10.33 -11.83 -5.61
C GLN A 58 -10.85 -11.01 -6.80
N PHE A 59 -10.15 -9.93 -7.16
CA PHE A 59 -10.55 -9.08 -8.28
C PHE A 59 -10.35 -9.76 -9.63
N PHE A 60 -9.31 -10.57 -9.78
CA PHE A 60 -9.10 -11.42 -10.96
C PHE A 60 -10.26 -12.39 -11.15
N ARG A 61 -10.70 -13.09 -10.09
CA ARG A 61 -11.86 -14.01 -10.15
C ARG A 61 -13.18 -13.29 -10.46
N LYS A 62 -13.26 -11.99 -10.22
CA LYS A 62 -14.43 -11.15 -10.59
C LYS A 62 -14.33 -10.59 -12.01
N GLY A 63 -13.29 -10.91 -12.75
CA GLY A 63 -13.04 -10.38 -14.11
C GLY A 63 -12.65 -8.90 -14.12
N ASN A 64 -12.10 -8.39 -13.03
CA ASN A 64 -11.60 -7.01 -12.96
C ASN A 64 -10.07 -7.00 -12.97
N ASP A 65 -9.51 -7.32 -14.13
CA ASP A 65 -8.08 -7.57 -14.31
C ASP A 65 -7.21 -6.33 -14.02
N ILE A 66 -7.72 -5.13 -14.32
CA ILE A 66 -6.98 -3.88 -14.08
C ILE A 66 -6.81 -3.66 -12.58
N VAL A 67 -7.87 -3.82 -11.80
CA VAL A 67 -7.78 -3.69 -10.33
C VAL A 67 -6.94 -4.80 -9.73
N ALA A 68 -7.06 -6.03 -10.25
CA ALA A 68 -6.23 -7.16 -9.84
C ALA A 68 -4.74 -6.88 -10.09
N ALA A 69 -4.39 -6.37 -11.27
CA ALA A 69 -3.03 -5.96 -11.61
C ALA A 69 -2.53 -4.85 -10.67
N GLY A 70 -3.38 -3.88 -10.33
CA GLY A 70 -3.05 -2.83 -9.35
C GLY A 70 -2.66 -3.41 -7.99
N PHE A 71 -3.40 -4.38 -7.47
CA PHE A 71 -3.05 -5.06 -6.21
C PHE A 71 -1.77 -5.89 -6.31
N LEU A 72 -1.49 -6.54 -7.44
CA LEU A 72 -0.22 -7.23 -7.66
C LEU A 72 0.96 -6.24 -7.66
N VAL A 73 0.82 -5.12 -8.35
CA VAL A 73 1.85 -4.06 -8.34
C VAL A 73 2.05 -3.51 -6.95
N PHE A 74 0.97 -3.40 -6.14
CA PHE A 74 1.07 -2.99 -4.74
C PHE A 74 1.88 -4.00 -3.90
N ALA A 75 1.64 -5.30 -4.07
CA ALA A 75 2.40 -6.36 -3.42
C ALA A 75 3.89 -6.29 -3.79
N CYS A 76 4.21 -6.08 -5.07
CA CYS A 76 5.59 -5.88 -5.53
C CYS A 76 6.22 -4.64 -4.89
N ALA A 77 5.50 -3.53 -4.82
CA ALA A 77 5.96 -2.30 -4.19
C ALA A 77 6.33 -2.52 -2.72
N SER A 78 5.43 -3.17 -1.97
CA SER A 78 5.65 -3.49 -0.55
C SER A 78 6.84 -4.44 -0.37
N SER A 79 7.04 -5.40 -1.29
CA SER A 79 8.20 -6.29 -1.27
C SER A 79 9.52 -5.53 -1.48
N VAL A 80 9.56 -4.59 -2.42
CA VAL A 80 10.73 -3.74 -2.67
C VAL A 80 11.05 -2.86 -1.46
N MET A 81 10.03 -2.29 -0.81
CA MET A 81 10.22 -1.49 0.41
C MET A 81 10.67 -2.34 1.59
N LEU A 82 10.14 -3.55 1.72
CA LEU A 82 10.53 -4.49 2.78
C LEU A 82 12.04 -4.80 2.75
N ILE A 83 12.62 -4.93 1.57
CA ILE A 83 14.08 -5.11 1.41
C ILE A 83 14.84 -3.94 2.05
N GLY A 84 14.35 -2.70 1.89
CA GLY A 84 14.94 -1.50 2.49
C GLY A 84 14.94 -1.50 4.02
N THR A 85 14.07 -2.28 4.69
CA THR A 85 14.06 -2.36 6.16
C THR A 85 15.28 -3.05 6.74
N ALA A 86 15.94 -3.91 5.95
CA ALA A 86 17.15 -4.62 6.33
C ALA A 86 18.42 -3.73 6.29
N THR A 87 18.33 -2.52 5.71
CA THR A 87 19.43 -1.58 5.60
C THR A 87 19.23 -0.36 6.52
N ASN A 88 20.19 0.55 6.56
CA ASN A 88 19.97 1.84 7.20
C ASN A 88 19.03 2.73 6.34
N LEU A 89 18.50 3.82 6.93
CA LEU A 89 17.53 4.69 6.23
C LEU A 89 18.10 5.34 4.96
N GLU A 90 19.37 5.70 4.96
CA GLU A 90 20.01 6.35 3.80
C GLU A 90 20.20 5.38 2.64
N ASP A 91 20.67 4.17 2.94
CA ASP A 91 20.84 3.11 1.93
C ASP A 91 19.51 2.56 1.43
N SER A 92 18.41 2.78 2.16
CA SER A 92 17.06 2.39 1.74
C SER A 92 16.45 3.34 0.71
N VAL A 93 17.00 4.53 0.47
CA VAL A 93 16.41 5.55 -0.42
C VAL A 93 16.13 5.01 -1.83
N PRO A 94 17.01 4.26 -2.50
CA PRO A 94 16.71 3.74 -3.84
C PRO A 94 15.52 2.75 -3.85
N SER A 95 15.45 1.83 -2.90
CA SER A 95 14.33 0.89 -2.77
C SER A 95 13.04 1.60 -2.38
N PHE A 96 13.14 2.62 -1.52
CA PHE A 96 12.00 3.47 -1.16
C PHE A 96 11.47 4.26 -2.37
N GLY A 97 12.36 4.85 -3.20
CA GLY A 97 11.98 5.53 -4.43
C GLY A 97 11.28 4.61 -5.43
N ALA A 98 11.82 3.41 -5.65
CA ALA A 98 11.20 2.41 -6.50
C ALA A 98 9.85 1.94 -5.95
N GLY A 99 9.76 1.69 -4.64
CA GLY A 99 8.53 1.29 -3.98
C GLY A 99 7.43 2.36 -4.05
N THR A 100 7.76 3.64 -3.83
CA THR A 100 6.79 4.75 -3.95
C THR A 100 6.32 4.95 -5.39
N ALA A 101 7.18 4.75 -6.40
CA ALA A 101 6.77 4.76 -7.80
C ALA A 101 5.79 3.63 -8.12
N LEU A 102 6.04 2.43 -7.61
CA LEU A 102 5.13 1.30 -7.75
C LEU A 102 3.82 1.51 -6.97
N TRP A 103 3.84 2.11 -5.77
CA TRP A 103 2.61 2.49 -5.06
C TRP A 103 1.79 3.50 -5.84
N CYS A 104 2.43 4.49 -6.48
CA CYS A 104 1.74 5.41 -7.38
C CYS A 104 0.98 4.65 -8.48
N ALA A 105 1.65 3.77 -9.21
CA ALA A 105 1.03 2.99 -10.28
C ALA A 105 -0.09 2.08 -9.74
N ALA A 106 0.13 1.41 -8.61
CA ALA A 106 -0.85 0.53 -7.97
C ALA A 106 -2.13 1.28 -7.57
N LEU A 107 -1.97 2.46 -6.93
CA LEU A 107 -3.09 3.31 -6.53
C LEU A 107 -3.88 3.83 -7.74
N LEU A 108 -3.23 4.17 -8.85
CA LEU A 108 -3.93 4.52 -10.09
C LEU A 108 -4.73 3.34 -10.65
N LEU A 109 -4.10 2.17 -10.77
CA LEU A 109 -4.74 0.97 -11.31
C LEU A 109 -5.93 0.51 -10.47
N THR A 110 -5.87 0.69 -9.15
CA THR A 110 -6.99 0.35 -8.24
C THR A 110 -8.05 1.43 -8.15
N SER A 111 -7.71 2.71 -8.30
CA SER A 111 -8.61 3.84 -8.04
C SER A 111 -9.28 4.41 -9.30
N VAL A 112 -8.67 4.34 -10.47
CA VAL A 112 -9.27 4.84 -11.73
C VAL A 112 -10.48 4.00 -12.16
N PRO A 113 -10.43 2.65 -12.15
CA PRO A 113 -11.59 1.82 -12.48
C PRO A 113 -12.71 1.97 -11.45
N LYS A 114 -13.96 1.68 -11.88
CA LYS A 114 -15.15 1.77 -11.01
C LYS A 114 -15.29 0.53 -10.08
N GLY A 115 -14.20 0.10 -9.45
CA GLY A 115 -14.18 -1.05 -8.53
C GLY A 115 -14.53 -0.69 -7.09
N PHE A 116 -14.39 0.58 -6.71
CA PHE A 116 -14.59 1.10 -5.35
C PHE A 116 -15.51 2.32 -5.32
N ALA A 117 -15.98 2.67 -4.12
CA ALA A 117 -16.76 3.89 -3.92
C ALA A 117 -15.97 5.14 -4.33
N VAL A 118 -16.66 6.18 -4.77
CA VAL A 118 -16.03 7.41 -5.31
C VAL A 118 -15.01 8.00 -4.34
N TRP A 119 -15.34 8.09 -3.05
CA TRP A 119 -14.45 8.67 -2.06
C TRP A 119 -13.12 7.87 -1.92
N VAL A 120 -13.17 6.52 -1.95
CA VAL A 120 -11.98 5.66 -1.92
C VAL A 120 -11.09 5.92 -3.12
N ARG A 121 -11.72 6.06 -4.29
CA ARG A 121 -11.01 6.35 -5.55
C ARG A 121 -10.34 7.71 -5.52
N VAL A 122 -11.04 8.74 -5.04
CA VAL A 122 -10.48 10.10 -4.92
C VAL A 122 -9.29 10.12 -3.97
N VAL A 123 -9.42 9.50 -2.80
CA VAL A 123 -8.34 9.41 -1.81
C VAL A 123 -7.14 8.64 -2.38
N GLY A 124 -7.37 7.53 -3.07
CA GLY A 124 -6.31 6.76 -3.72
C GLY A 124 -5.60 7.54 -4.83
N ILE A 125 -6.32 8.32 -5.63
CA ILE A 125 -5.72 9.18 -6.67
C ILE A 125 -4.86 10.28 -6.03
N ILE A 126 -5.33 10.92 -4.95
CA ILE A 126 -4.53 11.92 -4.22
C ILE A 126 -3.24 11.27 -3.68
N GLY A 127 -3.36 10.11 -3.02
CA GLY A 127 -2.22 9.34 -2.54
C GLY A 127 -1.23 9.01 -3.66
N SER A 128 -1.74 8.58 -4.82
CA SER A 128 -0.93 8.30 -6.00
C SER A 128 -0.09 9.50 -6.44
N VAL A 129 -0.69 10.69 -6.55
CA VAL A 129 0.02 11.92 -6.95
C VAL A 129 1.10 12.29 -5.94
N LEU A 130 0.83 12.16 -4.63
CA LEU A 130 1.82 12.45 -3.59
C LEU A 130 3.00 11.47 -3.63
N PHE A 131 2.74 10.17 -3.83
CA PHE A 131 3.81 9.18 -3.99
C PHE A 131 4.56 9.33 -5.31
N ALA A 132 3.90 9.73 -6.40
CA ALA A 132 4.57 10.08 -7.65
C ALA A 132 5.56 11.22 -7.46
N THR A 133 5.14 12.27 -6.74
CA THR A 133 6.01 13.42 -6.41
C THR A 133 7.20 12.98 -5.55
N THR A 134 6.97 12.10 -4.55
CA THR A 134 8.04 11.55 -3.72
C THR A 134 9.05 10.78 -4.56
N ALA A 135 8.58 9.86 -5.40
CA ALA A 135 9.44 9.08 -6.28
C ALA A 135 10.23 9.95 -7.26
N ALA A 136 9.56 10.94 -7.87
CA ALA A 136 10.21 11.88 -8.79
C ALA A 136 11.37 12.62 -8.09
N ARG A 137 11.17 13.16 -6.89
CA ARG A 137 12.23 13.84 -6.13
C ARG A 137 13.42 12.93 -5.87
N ILE A 138 13.17 11.65 -5.48
CA ILE A 138 14.24 10.68 -5.27
C ILE A 138 14.99 10.39 -6.57
N PHE A 139 14.29 10.17 -7.67
CA PHE A 139 14.92 9.91 -8.98
C PHE A 139 15.68 11.11 -9.55
N TRP A 140 15.32 12.33 -9.13
CA TRP A 140 16.11 13.56 -9.43
C TRP A 140 17.31 13.74 -8.49
N GLY A 141 17.60 12.78 -7.61
CA GLY A 141 18.78 12.77 -6.76
C GLY A 141 18.57 13.41 -5.38
N GLU A 142 17.34 13.75 -5.00
CA GLU A 142 17.06 14.23 -3.65
C GLU A 142 17.09 13.05 -2.64
N ARG A 143 17.71 13.27 -1.49
CA ARG A 143 17.72 12.32 -0.38
C ARG A 143 16.41 12.41 0.42
N VAL A 144 15.33 11.83 -0.09
CA VAL A 144 14.04 11.78 0.59
C VAL A 144 13.94 10.48 1.36
N LEU A 145 13.99 10.56 2.69
CA LEU A 145 13.84 9.41 3.58
C LEU A 145 12.36 9.05 3.76
N PRO A 146 12.04 7.81 4.14
CA PRO A 146 10.67 7.41 4.47
C PRO A 146 9.99 8.27 5.56
N THR A 147 10.78 8.91 6.42
CA THR A 147 10.30 9.81 7.49
C THR A 147 10.36 11.30 7.14
N SER A 148 10.76 11.65 5.91
CA SER A 148 10.89 13.05 5.51
C SER A 148 9.56 13.80 5.47
N SER A 149 9.57 15.06 5.89
CA SER A 149 8.46 16.01 5.78
C SER A 149 8.81 17.11 4.78
N PRO A 150 7.87 17.66 4.01
CA PRO A 150 6.43 17.34 4.01
C PRO A 150 6.08 16.03 3.28
N LEU A 151 6.90 15.53 2.38
CA LEU A 151 6.69 14.26 1.67
C LEU A 151 7.84 13.28 1.99
N PRO A 152 7.53 12.01 2.18
CA PRO A 152 6.25 11.30 2.00
C PRO A 152 5.29 11.39 3.18
N PHE A 153 5.64 12.07 4.29
CA PHE A 153 4.87 12.07 5.55
C PHE A 153 3.38 12.34 5.33
N PHE A 154 3.03 13.39 4.57
CA PHE A 154 1.62 13.72 4.28
C PHE A 154 0.95 12.79 3.24
N ALA A 155 1.69 11.90 2.58
CA ALA A 155 1.10 10.91 1.69
C ALA A 155 0.52 9.70 2.46
N TYR A 156 1.11 9.33 3.59
CA TYR A 156 0.70 8.15 4.36
C TYR A 156 -0.76 8.20 4.87
N PRO A 157 -1.30 9.31 5.38
CA PRO A 157 -2.72 9.40 5.75
C PRO A 157 -3.67 9.03 4.61
N PHE A 158 -3.37 9.43 3.36
CA PHE A 158 -4.18 9.07 2.20
C PHE A 158 -4.09 7.57 1.88
N LEU A 159 -2.92 6.98 2.08
CA LEU A 159 -2.73 5.54 1.94
C LEU A 159 -3.57 4.78 2.97
N VAL A 160 -3.50 5.17 4.25
CA VAL A 160 -4.30 4.57 5.33
C VAL A 160 -5.79 4.70 5.06
N LEU A 161 -6.26 5.89 4.64
CA LEU A 161 -7.65 6.08 4.25
C LEU A 161 -8.07 5.19 3.07
N THR A 162 -7.16 4.93 2.13
CA THR A 162 -7.41 3.99 1.03
C THR A 162 -7.57 2.56 1.55
N PHE A 163 -6.74 2.12 2.50
CA PHE A 163 -6.89 0.80 3.14
C PHE A 163 -8.20 0.68 3.90
N ILE A 164 -8.61 1.72 4.64
CA ILE A 164 -9.91 1.77 5.30
C ILE A 164 -11.04 1.61 4.27
N GLY A 165 -10.91 2.26 3.11
CA GLY A 165 -11.86 2.14 2.00
C GLY A 165 -11.93 0.73 1.41
N TRP A 166 -10.80 0.04 1.27
CA TRP A 166 -10.77 -1.35 0.82
C TRP A 166 -11.40 -2.27 1.84
N ILE A 167 -11.06 -2.13 3.13
CA ILE A 167 -11.67 -2.89 4.23
C ILE A 167 -13.18 -2.68 4.25
N TRP A 168 -13.64 -1.43 4.19
CA TRP A 168 -15.07 -1.09 4.17
C TRP A 168 -15.80 -1.75 2.99
N THR A 169 -15.17 -1.78 1.80
CA THR A 169 -15.74 -2.44 0.62
C THR A 169 -15.84 -3.95 0.80
N LEU A 170 -14.81 -4.57 1.40
CA LEU A 170 -14.81 -6.00 1.72
C LEU A 170 -15.89 -6.36 2.75
N LEU A 171 -16.10 -5.52 3.76
CA LEU A 171 -17.09 -5.77 4.80
C LEU A 171 -18.53 -5.61 4.29
N LYS A 172 -18.77 -4.68 3.36
CA LYS A 172 -20.09 -4.50 2.74
C LYS A 172 -20.47 -5.57 1.71
N ALA A 173 -19.52 -6.25 1.13
CA ALA A 173 -19.75 -7.32 0.17
C ALA A 173 -20.08 -8.69 0.83
N ALA A 174 -20.50 -8.66 2.09
CA ALA A 174 -20.89 -9.84 2.88
C ALA A 174 -22.39 -10.14 2.73
#